data_27a48a88457fdd30217f62f6237afa45
#
_entry.id   27a48a88457fdd30217f62f6237afa45
#
_cell.length_a   1.000
_cell.length_b   1.000
_cell.length_c   1.000
_cell.angle_alpha   90.00
_cell.angle_beta   90.00
_cell.angle_gamma   90.00
#
_symmetry.space_group_name_H-M   'P 1'
#
loop_
_entity.id
_entity.type
_entity.pdbx_description
1 polymer ?
#
loop_
_entity_poly.entity_id
_entity_poly.type
_entity_poly.pdbx_seq_one_letter_code
_entity_poly.pdbx_strand_id
1 'polypeptide(L)'
;MALNIFLVLLFAAFLCLGTLVLVKAKLEPAVFGLCLAVLVAALALRAPMLSHQTYDYQDFLAPWVQFFRENGGFLAIRQPLGDYNVPYLYFLAAFSYLPIADLYLIKALSLVFDLLLAFTGGRLARRVFGGKYAYPAAFSILLLLPTVVLNGAYWGQCDSLYAALTLLALTDALDDHPARSVVWLGIAFSFKLQTIFLIPLWCVLWYAKRLKFRHLCLFPVSYFATILPALLLGKPLGDILSVYFKQAGQYHDRLTLNAPSLFALIPSGAEVDADLLAKLGIGAAFLLVIGLLLWLFFYRSRLTDQHILTAGLILAIGVPLLLPYMHDRYFFLADVLSVVWAVGAYRRAPIPVCVQIASFGGYHAYLLLRYAFPMAWGAWLMLAALVCVIVSLGLSLRKGTGQGNILPEL
;
A
#
# COMPACT_ATOMS: atom_id res chain seq x y z
N MET A 1 27.46 -16.54 -14.26
CA MET A 1 26.75 -17.83 -14.09
C MET A 1 25.76 -17.77 -12.93
N ALA A 2 26.16 -17.45 -11.70
CA ALA A 2 25.26 -17.42 -10.52
C ALA A 2 24.03 -16.50 -10.70
N LEU A 3 24.18 -15.29 -11.23
CA LEU A 3 23.08 -14.36 -11.49
C LEU A 3 22.06 -14.94 -12.49
N ASN A 4 22.51 -15.57 -13.57
CA ASN A 4 21.59 -16.13 -14.58
C ASN A 4 20.78 -17.30 -13.99
N ILE A 5 21.42 -18.14 -13.18
CA ILE A 5 20.73 -19.21 -12.46
C ILE A 5 19.69 -18.64 -11.48
N PHE A 6 20.07 -17.60 -10.73
CA PHE A 6 19.16 -16.92 -9.81
C PHE A 6 17.94 -16.34 -10.54
N LEU A 7 18.14 -15.63 -11.68
CA LEU A 7 17.02 -15.06 -12.44
C LEU A 7 16.10 -16.15 -13.00
N VAL A 8 16.64 -17.26 -13.51
CA VAL A 8 15.81 -18.39 -13.96
C VAL A 8 14.98 -18.95 -12.80
N LEU A 9 15.60 -19.17 -11.63
CA LEU A 9 14.90 -19.66 -10.45
C LEU A 9 13.85 -18.66 -9.94
N LEU A 10 14.17 -17.37 -9.93
CA LEU A 10 13.24 -16.30 -9.56
C LEU A 10 12.00 -16.29 -10.47
N PHE A 11 12.21 -16.36 -11.79
CA PHE A 11 11.13 -16.35 -12.77
C PHE A 11 10.28 -17.61 -12.67
N ALA A 12 10.92 -18.78 -12.54
CA ALA A 12 10.22 -20.04 -12.31
C ALA A 12 9.41 -19.99 -11.00
N ALA A 13 9.99 -19.49 -9.91
CA ALA A 13 9.29 -19.35 -8.62
C ALA A 13 8.11 -18.38 -8.74
N PHE A 14 8.25 -17.24 -9.40
CA PHE A 14 7.17 -16.28 -9.62
C PHE A 14 6.00 -16.92 -10.38
N LEU A 15 6.29 -17.62 -11.48
CA LEU A 15 5.27 -18.32 -12.28
C LEU A 15 4.62 -19.47 -11.50
N CYS A 16 5.40 -20.28 -10.77
CA CYS A 16 4.88 -21.36 -9.95
C CYS A 16 3.97 -20.84 -8.83
N LEU A 17 4.42 -19.85 -8.06
CA LEU A 17 3.65 -19.24 -6.98
C LEU A 17 2.37 -18.59 -7.52
N GLY A 18 2.46 -17.84 -8.62
CA GLY A 18 1.31 -17.23 -9.29
C GLY A 18 0.31 -18.29 -9.77
N THR A 19 0.78 -19.37 -10.39
CA THR A 19 -0.07 -20.47 -10.83
C THR A 19 -0.75 -21.17 -9.65
N LEU A 20 -0.03 -21.42 -8.55
CA LEU A 20 -0.60 -22.01 -7.31
C LEU A 20 -1.69 -21.12 -6.72
N VAL A 21 -1.49 -19.80 -6.74
CA VAL A 21 -2.48 -18.81 -6.30
C VAL A 21 -3.74 -18.87 -7.16
N LEU A 22 -3.59 -18.95 -8.49
CA LEU A 22 -4.72 -19.05 -9.42
C LEU A 22 -5.47 -20.38 -9.29
N VAL A 23 -4.77 -21.50 -9.08
CA VAL A 23 -5.39 -22.81 -8.80
C VAL A 23 -6.24 -22.75 -7.52
N LYS A 24 -5.70 -22.15 -6.45
CA LYS A 24 -6.46 -21.96 -5.20
C LYS A 24 -7.68 -21.04 -5.36
N ALA A 25 -7.66 -20.15 -6.33
CA ALA A 25 -8.79 -19.27 -6.62
C ALA A 25 -9.98 -19.99 -7.28
N LYS A 26 -9.78 -21.24 -7.77
CA LYS A 26 -10.82 -22.08 -8.39
C LYS A 26 -11.56 -21.35 -9.53
N LEU A 27 -10.79 -20.78 -10.47
CA LEU A 27 -11.32 -20.05 -11.62
C LEU A 27 -11.84 -21.01 -12.70
N GLU A 28 -12.77 -20.54 -13.51
CA GLU A 28 -13.17 -21.26 -14.75
C GLU A 28 -11.96 -21.40 -15.70
N PRO A 29 -11.86 -22.47 -16.49
CA PRO A 29 -10.64 -22.75 -17.29
C PRO A 29 -10.24 -21.61 -18.22
N ALA A 30 -11.19 -20.95 -18.91
CA ALA A 30 -10.89 -19.83 -19.80
C ALA A 30 -10.36 -18.61 -19.01
N VAL A 31 -10.96 -18.30 -17.87
CA VAL A 31 -10.54 -17.20 -16.98
C VAL A 31 -9.18 -17.51 -16.35
N PHE A 32 -8.94 -18.76 -15.96
CA PHE A 32 -7.63 -19.22 -15.47
C PHE A 32 -6.55 -19.02 -16.53
N GLY A 33 -6.80 -19.45 -17.78
CA GLY A 33 -5.88 -19.27 -18.89
C GLY A 33 -5.55 -17.78 -19.16
N LEU A 34 -6.57 -16.89 -19.08
CA LEU A 34 -6.36 -15.46 -19.21
C LEU A 34 -5.47 -14.89 -18.06
N CYS A 35 -5.77 -15.27 -16.82
CA CYS A 35 -4.95 -14.84 -15.67
C CYS A 35 -3.51 -15.37 -15.74
N LEU A 36 -3.32 -16.59 -16.26
CA LEU A 36 -1.99 -17.14 -16.50
C LEU A 36 -1.24 -16.35 -17.58
N ALA A 37 -1.91 -15.98 -18.68
CA ALA A 37 -1.33 -15.11 -19.70
C ALA A 37 -0.94 -13.73 -19.12
N VAL A 38 -1.79 -13.14 -18.26
CA VAL A 38 -1.46 -11.90 -17.55
C VAL A 38 -0.26 -12.08 -16.63
N LEU A 39 -0.15 -13.20 -15.92
CA LEU A 39 0.98 -13.50 -15.05
C LEU A 39 2.31 -13.55 -15.84
N VAL A 40 2.29 -14.20 -17.00
CA VAL A 40 3.45 -14.24 -17.91
C VAL A 40 3.77 -12.85 -18.45
N ALA A 41 2.78 -12.10 -18.91
CA ALA A 41 2.95 -10.73 -19.39
C ALA A 41 3.51 -9.80 -18.29
N ALA A 42 3.03 -9.94 -17.05
CA ALA A 42 3.50 -9.17 -15.91
C ALA A 42 4.98 -9.47 -15.59
N LEU A 43 5.41 -10.72 -15.72
CA LEU A 43 6.81 -11.08 -15.57
C LEU A 43 7.66 -10.53 -16.71
N ALA A 44 7.21 -10.70 -17.97
CA ALA A 44 7.89 -10.18 -19.15
C ALA A 44 8.08 -8.65 -19.10
N LEU A 45 7.07 -7.92 -18.57
CA LEU A 45 7.16 -6.48 -18.38
C LEU A 45 8.19 -6.09 -17.30
N ARG A 46 8.32 -6.87 -16.24
CA ARG A 46 9.24 -6.58 -15.12
C ARG A 46 10.68 -7.00 -15.39
N ALA A 47 10.89 -8.06 -16.15
CA ALA A 47 12.21 -8.65 -16.39
C ALA A 47 13.28 -7.63 -16.85
N PRO A 48 13.04 -6.77 -17.86
CA PRO A 48 14.03 -5.79 -18.32
C PRO A 48 14.28 -4.68 -17.28
N MET A 49 13.37 -4.46 -16.32
CA MET A 49 13.49 -3.41 -15.30
C MET A 49 14.39 -3.84 -14.13
N LEU A 50 14.67 -5.14 -13.97
CA LEU A 50 15.41 -5.64 -12.81
C LEU A 50 16.84 -5.14 -12.72
N SER A 51 17.47 -4.83 -13.86
CA SER A 51 18.85 -4.31 -13.91
C SER A 51 18.94 -2.79 -13.67
N HIS A 52 17.80 -2.08 -13.70
CA HIS A 52 17.80 -0.63 -13.51
C HIS A 52 18.15 -0.25 -12.07
N GLN A 53 19.05 0.72 -11.90
CA GLN A 53 19.45 1.26 -10.60
C GLN A 53 18.88 2.67 -10.44
N THR A 54 18.24 2.92 -9.32
CA THR A 54 17.72 4.24 -8.93
C THR A 54 18.63 4.89 -7.89
N TYR A 55 18.47 6.19 -7.68
CA TYR A 55 19.18 6.91 -6.60
C TYR A 55 18.92 6.29 -5.23
N ASP A 56 17.66 5.92 -4.91
CA ASP A 56 17.34 5.26 -3.64
C ASP A 56 18.13 3.95 -3.45
N TYR A 57 18.35 3.19 -4.52
CA TYR A 57 19.17 1.99 -4.42
C TYR A 57 20.64 2.35 -4.18
N GLN A 58 21.19 3.30 -4.95
CA GLN A 58 22.60 3.66 -4.89
C GLN A 58 22.99 4.36 -3.59
N ASP A 59 22.13 5.28 -3.10
CA ASP A 59 22.44 6.14 -1.96
C ASP A 59 22.05 5.52 -0.62
N PHE A 60 21.10 4.56 -0.62
CA PHE A 60 20.56 3.97 0.61
C PHE A 60 20.65 2.45 0.64
N LEU A 61 19.96 1.73 -0.25
CA LEU A 61 19.76 0.29 -0.10
C LEU A 61 21.04 -0.50 -0.30
N ALA A 62 21.86 -0.18 -1.31
CA ALA A 62 23.13 -0.84 -1.55
C ALA A 62 24.14 -0.56 -0.42
N PRO A 63 24.34 0.69 0.05
CA PRO A 63 25.16 0.98 1.24
C PRO A 63 24.69 0.25 2.49
N TRP A 64 23.37 0.09 2.69
CA TRP A 64 22.87 -0.64 3.87
C TRP A 64 23.17 -2.13 3.79
N VAL A 65 23.01 -2.78 2.63
CA VAL A 65 23.40 -4.19 2.48
C VAL A 65 24.91 -4.37 2.64
N GLN A 66 25.71 -3.43 2.08
CA GLN A 66 27.16 -3.45 2.24
C GLN A 66 27.55 -3.30 3.72
N PHE A 67 26.90 -2.38 4.45
CA PHE A 67 27.12 -2.23 5.89
C PHE A 67 26.90 -3.56 6.65
N PHE A 68 25.81 -4.28 6.34
CA PHE A 68 25.57 -5.61 6.95
C PHE A 68 26.66 -6.60 6.59
N ARG A 69 27.13 -6.61 5.34
CA ARG A 69 28.19 -7.51 4.86
C ARG A 69 29.52 -7.28 5.60
N GLU A 70 29.86 -6.03 5.88
CA GLU A 70 31.10 -5.64 6.54
C GLU A 70 31.05 -5.78 8.07
N ASN A 71 29.86 -5.70 8.67
CA ASN A 71 29.69 -5.64 10.12
C ASN A 71 29.06 -6.89 10.74
N GLY A 72 29.12 -8.05 10.04
CA GLY A 72 28.70 -9.35 10.58
C GLY A 72 27.21 -9.66 10.41
N GLY A 73 26.57 -9.12 9.38
CA GLY A 73 25.23 -9.47 8.97
C GLY A 73 24.17 -9.15 10.02
N PHE A 74 23.42 -10.16 10.48
CA PHE A 74 22.36 -9.97 11.48
C PHE A 74 22.85 -9.31 12.78
N LEU A 75 24.11 -9.51 13.19
CA LEU A 75 24.64 -8.88 14.39
C LEU A 75 24.74 -7.35 14.26
N ALA A 76 24.87 -6.83 13.05
CA ALA A 76 24.92 -5.39 12.80
C ALA A 76 23.56 -4.69 12.96
N ILE A 77 22.45 -5.41 13.08
CA ILE A 77 21.10 -4.84 13.31
C ILE A 77 21.06 -3.98 14.59
N ARG A 78 21.87 -4.31 15.59
CA ARG A 78 21.98 -3.52 16.83
C ARG A 78 22.47 -2.09 16.62
N GLN A 79 23.18 -1.83 15.52
CA GLN A 79 23.71 -0.51 15.21
C GLN A 79 22.67 0.39 14.55
N PRO A 80 22.78 1.73 14.68
CA PRO A 80 21.93 2.65 13.92
C PRO A 80 22.20 2.50 12.42
N LEU A 81 21.15 2.24 11.65
CA LEU A 81 21.23 2.14 10.20
C LEU A 81 19.91 2.53 9.56
N GLY A 82 19.97 3.48 8.64
CA GLY A 82 18.86 3.87 7.79
C GLY A 82 17.65 4.42 8.56
N ASP A 83 16.60 4.65 7.81
CA ASP A 83 15.32 5.20 8.27
C ASP A 83 14.15 4.19 8.14
N TYR A 84 14.41 2.96 7.71
CA TYR A 84 13.43 1.87 7.75
C TYR A 84 13.37 1.20 9.11
N ASN A 85 12.18 0.75 9.50
CA ASN A 85 12.03 -0.05 10.71
C ASN A 85 12.65 -1.45 10.54
N VAL A 86 13.05 -2.05 11.67
CA VAL A 86 13.89 -3.26 11.70
C VAL A 86 13.38 -4.47 10.91
N PRO A 87 12.07 -4.75 10.77
CA PRO A 87 11.62 -5.90 9.97
C PRO A 87 12.09 -5.88 8.51
N TYR A 88 12.20 -4.71 7.90
CA TYR A 88 12.76 -4.61 6.55
C TYR A 88 14.29 -4.83 6.55
N LEU A 89 14.98 -4.37 7.58
CA LEU A 89 16.43 -4.54 7.73
C LEU A 89 16.82 -6.03 7.87
N TYR A 90 15.93 -6.89 8.37
CA TYR A 90 16.19 -8.34 8.41
C TYR A 90 16.41 -8.93 7.02
N PHE A 91 15.63 -8.48 6.01
CA PHE A 91 15.84 -8.91 4.63
C PHE A 91 17.19 -8.44 4.10
N LEU A 92 17.55 -7.17 4.34
CA LEU A 92 18.84 -6.63 3.89
C LEU A 92 20.00 -7.37 4.56
N ALA A 93 19.89 -7.65 5.86
CA ALA A 93 20.88 -8.44 6.59
C ALA A 93 20.98 -9.88 6.03
N ALA A 94 19.84 -10.52 5.69
CA ALA A 94 19.85 -11.83 5.07
C ALA A 94 20.51 -11.80 3.67
N PHE A 95 20.27 -10.75 2.89
CA PHE A 95 20.87 -10.59 1.56
C PHE A 95 22.39 -10.45 1.61
N SER A 96 22.94 -9.89 2.70
CA SER A 96 24.39 -9.73 2.87
C SER A 96 25.18 -11.04 2.88
N TYR A 97 24.53 -12.19 3.14
CA TYR A 97 25.14 -13.53 3.11
C TYR A 97 25.11 -14.19 1.74
N LEU A 98 24.37 -13.63 0.78
CA LEU A 98 24.18 -14.27 -0.52
C LEU A 98 25.18 -13.72 -1.56
N PRO A 99 25.79 -14.59 -2.40
CA PRO A 99 26.74 -14.19 -3.43
C PRO A 99 26.02 -13.72 -4.71
N ILE A 100 24.97 -12.89 -4.54
CA ILE A 100 24.13 -12.35 -5.61
C ILE A 100 24.09 -10.83 -5.40
N ALA A 101 24.09 -10.08 -6.51
CA ALA A 101 24.00 -8.62 -6.43
C ALA A 101 22.70 -8.19 -5.73
N ASP A 102 22.84 -7.31 -4.75
CA ASP A 102 21.79 -6.88 -3.83
C ASP A 102 20.57 -6.31 -4.55
N LEU A 103 20.78 -5.59 -5.67
CA LEU A 103 19.73 -5.06 -6.52
C LEU A 103 18.68 -6.12 -6.90
N TYR A 104 19.14 -7.30 -7.32
CA TYR A 104 18.25 -8.36 -7.77
C TYR A 104 17.53 -9.04 -6.60
N LEU A 105 18.16 -9.13 -5.42
CA LEU A 105 17.55 -9.67 -4.21
C LEU A 105 16.46 -8.74 -3.68
N ILE A 106 16.72 -7.43 -3.65
CA ILE A 106 15.76 -6.40 -3.25
C ILE A 106 14.55 -6.41 -4.20
N LYS A 107 14.77 -6.45 -5.51
CA LYS A 107 13.69 -6.49 -6.50
C LYS A 107 12.95 -7.82 -6.50
N ALA A 108 13.63 -8.94 -6.24
CA ALA A 108 12.98 -10.24 -6.07
C ALA A 108 11.99 -10.23 -4.90
N LEU A 109 12.36 -9.61 -3.77
CA LEU A 109 11.46 -9.42 -2.64
C LEU A 109 10.21 -8.63 -3.06
N SER A 110 10.40 -7.53 -3.78
CA SER A 110 9.29 -6.71 -4.29
C SER A 110 8.38 -7.49 -5.24
N LEU A 111 8.94 -8.31 -6.16
CA LEU A 111 8.15 -9.16 -7.07
C LEU A 111 7.26 -10.17 -6.31
N VAL A 112 7.80 -10.79 -5.26
CA VAL A 112 7.03 -11.72 -4.42
C VAL A 112 5.85 -11.00 -3.76
N PHE A 113 6.07 -9.79 -3.26
CA PHE A 113 5.00 -9.02 -2.63
C PHE A 113 4.04 -8.37 -3.63
N ASP A 114 4.45 -8.06 -4.87
CA ASP A 114 3.54 -7.69 -5.96
C ASP A 114 2.53 -8.82 -6.24
N LEU A 115 3.02 -10.07 -6.27
CA LEU A 115 2.15 -11.22 -6.46
C LEU A 115 1.21 -11.43 -5.27
N LEU A 116 1.70 -11.26 -4.04
CA LEU A 116 0.89 -11.33 -2.83
C LEU A 116 -0.16 -10.21 -2.81
N LEU A 117 0.20 -8.99 -3.25
CA LEU A 117 -0.71 -7.86 -3.37
C LEU A 117 -1.84 -8.15 -4.35
N ALA A 118 -1.52 -8.66 -5.54
CA ALA A 118 -2.52 -9.04 -6.53
C ALA A 118 -3.46 -10.14 -6.00
N PHE A 119 -2.90 -11.14 -5.30
CA PHE A 119 -3.68 -12.20 -4.66
C PHE A 119 -4.63 -11.67 -3.58
N THR A 120 -4.13 -10.84 -2.66
CA THR A 120 -4.94 -10.30 -1.56
C THR A 120 -5.98 -9.31 -2.07
N GLY A 121 -5.64 -8.48 -3.06
CA GLY A 121 -6.59 -7.60 -3.74
C GLY A 121 -7.70 -8.36 -4.46
N GLY A 122 -7.35 -9.45 -5.16
CA GLY A 122 -8.33 -10.35 -5.77
C GLY A 122 -9.27 -10.99 -4.73
N ARG A 123 -8.71 -11.48 -3.60
CA ARG A 123 -9.51 -12.01 -2.48
C ARG A 123 -10.46 -10.96 -1.91
N LEU A 124 -9.97 -9.76 -1.66
CA LEU A 124 -10.78 -8.66 -1.12
C LEU A 124 -11.90 -8.29 -2.08
N ALA A 125 -11.61 -8.17 -3.38
CA ALA A 125 -12.61 -7.90 -4.41
C ALA A 125 -13.70 -8.96 -4.43
N ARG A 126 -13.32 -10.25 -4.43
CA ARG A 126 -14.28 -11.36 -4.38
C ARG A 126 -15.11 -11.38 -3.09
N ARG A 127 -14.49 -11.05 -1.96
CA ARG A 127 -15.17 -11.01 -0.67
C ARG A 127 -16.24 -9.90 -0.63
N VAL A 128 -15.92 -8.73 -1.18
CA VAL A 128 -16.80 -7.56 -1.13
C VAL A 128 -17.91 -7.60 -2.20
N PHE A 129 -17.58 -8.03 -3.42
CA PHE A 129 -18.50 -7.94 -4.56
C PHE A 129 -19.06 -9.29 -5.01
N GLY A 130 -18.45 -10.39 -4.61
CA GLY A 130 -18.84 -11.72 -5.11
C GLY A 130 -18.54 -11.90 -6.60
N GLY A 131 -19.26 -12.83 -7.22
CA GLY A 131 -19.19 -13.07 -8.66
C GLY A 131 -17.89 -13.73 -9.13
N LYS A 132 -17.91 -14.27 -10.34
CA LYS A 132 -16.78 -15.01 -10.92
C LYS A 132 -15.65 -14.13 -11.43
N TYR A 133 -15.91 -12.86 -11.70
CA TYR A 133 -14.96 -11.93 -12.33
C TYR A 133 -14.26 -10.99 -11.34
N ALA A 134 -14.78 -10.78 -10.13
CA ALA A 134 -14.21 -9.83 -9.18
C ALA A 134 -12.74 -10.17 -8.81
N TYR A 135 -12.49 -11.45 -8.50
CA TYR A 135 -11.11 -11.90 -8.21
C TYR A 135 -10.18 -11.74 -9.42
N PRO A 136 -10.45 -12.33 -10.59
CA PRO A 136 -9.53 -12.30 -11.72
C PRO A 136 -9.31 -10.88 -12.25
N ALA A 137 -10.32 -10.01 -12.23
CA ALA A 137 -10.17 -8.61 -12.63
C ALA A 137 -9.22 -7.85 -11.70
N ALA A 138 -9.46 -7.90 -10.39
CA ALA A 138 -8.59 -7.22 -9.44
C ALA A 138 -7.16 -7.79 -9.48
N PHE A 139 -6.99 -9.12 -9.50
CA PHE A 139 -5.70 -9.78 -9.61
C PHE A 139 -4.92 -9.30 -10.85
N SER A 140 -5.57 -9.34 -12.01
CA SER A 140 -4.92 -8.99 -13.28
C SER A 140 -4.57 -7.52 -13.38
N ILE A 141 -5.48 -6.63 -12.97
CA ILE A 141 -5.24 -5.19 -13.04
C ILE A 141 -4.14 -4.79 -12.04
N LEU A 142 -4.17 -5.29 -10.80
CA LEU A 142 -3.15 -4.98 -9.80
C LEU A 142 -1.76 -5.47 -10.20
N LEU A 143 -1.69 -6.64 -10.83
CA LEU A 143 -0.41 -7.18 -11.27
C LEU A 143 0.21 -6.37 -12.43
N LEU A 144 -0.60 -5.70 -13.23
CA LEU A 144 -0.17 -4.84 -14.33
C LEU A 144 -0.24 -3.34 -14.01
N LEU A 145 -0.67 -2.97 -12.79
CA LEU A 145 -0.85 -1.57 -12.42
C LEU A 145 0.47 -0.80 -12.53
N PRO A 146 0.53 0.32 -13.28
CA PRO A 146 1.79 1.02 -13.53
C PRO A 146 2.56 1.37 -12.27
N THR A 147 1.89 1.87 -11.22
CA THR A 147 2.56 2.24 -9.96
C THR A 147 3.08 1.00 -9.21
N VAL A 148 2.42 -0.15 -9.28
CA VAL A 148 2.92 -1.41 -8.70
C VAL A 148 4.15 -1.92 -9.46
N VAL A 149 4.09 -1.92 -10.79
CA VAL A 149 5.22 -2.36 -11.64
C VAL A 149 6.45 -1.48 -11.42
N LEU A 150 6.26 -0.16 -11.44
CA LEU A 150 7.34 0.79 -11.25
C LEU A 150 7.90 0.75 -9.83
N ASN A 151 7.05 0.65 -8.82
CA ASN A 151 7.48 0.59 -7.42
C ASN A 151 8.41 -0.58 -7.15
N GLY A 152 8.01 -1.79 -7.53
CA GLY A 152 8.78 -3.00 -7.28
C GLY A 152 9.92 -3.22 -8.27
N ALA A 153 9.60 -3.40 -9.56
CA ALA A 153 10.57 -3.88 -10.55
C ALA A 153 11.53 -2.80 -11.04
N TYR A 154 11.07 -1.56 -11.19
CA TYR A 154 11.91 -0.47 -11.66
C TYR A 154 12.66 0.21 -10.51
N TRP A 155 11.91 0.64 -9.47
CA TRP A 155 12.46 1.40 -8.33
C TRP A 155 13.19 0.53 -7.31
N GLY A 156 12.64 -0.67 -7.00
CA GLY A 156 13.14 -1.53 -5.93
C GLY A 156 12.58 -1.16 -4.55
N GLN A 157 11.41 -0.48 -4.52
CA GLN A 157 10.69 -0.16 -3.29
C GLN A 157 9.86 -1.34 -2.79
N CYS A 158 9.45 -1.29 -1.53
CA CYS A 158 8.73 -2.37 -0.85
C CYS A 158 7.27 -2.01 -0.50
N ASP A 159 6.63 -1.09 -1.24
CA ASP A 159 5.28 -0.64 -0.91
C ASP A 159 4.23 -1.75 -1.05
N SER A 160 4.43 -2.67 -2.00
CA SER A 160 3.59 -3.85 -2.14
C SER A 160 3.57 -4.74 -0.89
N LEU A 161 4.65 -4.73 -0.08
CA LEU A 161 4.75 -5.54 1.13
C LEU A 161 3.70 -5.11 2.18
N TYR A 162 3.76 -3.84 2.62
CA TYR A 162 2.82 -3.37 3.63
C TYR A 162 1.38 -3.30 3.09
N ALA A 163 1.21 -2.94 1.82
CA ALA A 163 -0.11 -2.88 1.20
C ALA A 163 -0.76 -4.26 1.11
N ALA A 164 -0.03 -5.29 0.68
CA ALA A 164 -0.53 -6.67 0.63
C ALA A 164 -0.99 -7.17 2.01
N LEU A 165 -0.19 -6.91 3.06
CA LEU A 165 -0.53 -7.29 4.43
C LEU A 165 -1.72 -6.49 4.96
N THR A 166 -1.86 -5.22 4.60
CA THR A 166 -3.01 -4.39 4.95
C THR A 166 -4.29 -4.88 4.28
N LEU A 167 -4.24 -5.26 2.99
CA LEU A 167 -5.38 -5.87 2.30
C LEU A 167 -5.73 -7.24 2.88
N LEU A 168 -4.73 -8.04 3.28
CA LEU A 168 -4.94 -9.31 3.97
C LEU A 168 -5.63 -9.09 5.31
N ALA A 169 -5.18 -8.09 6.07
CA ALA A 169 -5.80 -7.70 7.33
C ALA A 169 -7.27 -7.30 7.15
N LEU A 170 -7.58 -6.48 6.14
CA LEU A 170 -8.94 -6.08 5.82
C LEU A 170 -9.79 -7.27 5.38
N THR A 171 -9.26 -8.14 4.51
CA THR A 171 -9.97 -9.34 4.05
C THR A 171 -10.30 -10.27 5.21
N ASP A 172 -9.34 -10.53 6.11
CA ASP A 172 -9.55 -11.39 7.28
C ASP A 172 -10.57 -10.78 8.28
N ALA A 173 -10.63 -9.43 8.38
CA ALA A 173 -11.68 -8.78 9.16
C ALA A 173 -13.08 -9.03 8.61
N LEU A 174 -13.20 -9.02 7.27
CA LEU A 174 -14.46 -9.26 6.57
C LEU A 174 -14.82 -10.75 6.49
N ASP A 175 -13.83 -11.64 6.57
CA ASP A 175 -13.99 -13.11 6.60
C ASP A 175 -14.19 -13.66 8.03
N ASP A 176 -14.58 -12.81 9.00
CA ASP A 176 -14.83 -13.15 10.41
C ASP A 176 -13.60 -13.77 11.14
N HIS A 177 -12.40 -13.33 10.77
CA HIS A 177 -11.13 -13.69 11.41
C HIS A 177 -10.48 -12.46 12.10
N PRO A 178 -11.14 -11.83 13.09
CA PRO A 178 -10.72 -10.53 13.63
C PRO A 178 -9.34 -10.56 14.32
N ALA A 179 -8.97 -11.65 14.96
CA ALA A 179 -7.64 -11.77 15.57
C ALA A 179 -6.52 -11.75 14.52
N ARG A 180 -6.66 -12.56 13.46
CA ARG A 180 -5.70 -12.59 12.34
C ARG A 180 -5.61 -11.25 11.64
N SER A 181 -6.75 -10.59 11.42
CA SER A 181 -6.83 -9.26 10.85
C SER A 181 -5.93 -8.27 11.59
N VAL A 182 -6.04 -8.18 12.91
CA VAL A 182 -5.27 -7.22 13.70
C VAL A 182 -3.79 -7.61 13.79
N VAL A 183 -3.47 -8.91 13.78
CA VAL A 183 -2.07 -9.38 13.70
C VAL A 183 -1.44 -8.93 12.39
N TRP A 184 -2.10 -9.14 11.24
CA TRP A 184 -1.58 -8.68 9.95
C TRP A 184 -1.43 -7.17 9.88
N LEU A 185 -2.35 -6.42 10.49
CA LEU A 185 -2.27 -4.96 10.55
C LEU A 185 -1.02 -4.50 11.32
N GLY A 186 -0.74 -5.09 12.48
CA GLY A 186 0.45 -4.76 13.28
C GLY A 186 1.74 -5.15 12.57
N ILE A 187 1.76 -6.29 11.84
CA ILE A 187 2.89 -6.67 11.00
C ILE A 187 3.05 -5.67 9.84
N ALA A 188 1.99 -5.29 9.13
CA ALA A 188 2.05 -4.30 8.06
C ALA A 188 2.62 -2.97 8.55
N PHE A 189 2.13 -2.48 9.70
CA PHE A 189 2.61 -1.26 10.33
C PHE A 189 4.09 -1.34 10.72
N SER A 190 4.57 -2.51 11.15
CA SER A 190 5.98 -2.68 11.49
C SER A 190 6.92 -2.58 10.28
N PHE A 191 6.43 -2.80 9.07
CA PHE A 191 7.22 -2.60 7.85
C PHE A 191 7.21 -1.15 7.37
N LYS A 192 6.04 -0.48 7.44
CA LYS A 192 5.92 0.87 6.88
C LYS A 192 4.86 1.69 7.58
N LEU A 193 5.24 2.93 7.94
CA LEU A 193 4.37 3.89 8.65
C LEU A 193 3.05 4.17 7.90
N GLN A 194 3.05 4.14 6.56
CA GLN A 194 1.88 4.45 5.73
C GLN A 194 0.66 3.56 6.00
N THR A 195 0.85 2.40 6.65
CA THR A 195 -0.27 1.58 7.17
C THR A 195 -1.18 2.38 8.10
N ILE A 196 -0.64 3.41 8.79
CA ILE A 196 -1.39 4.28 9.72
C ILE A 196 -2.60 4.96 9.06
N PHE A 197 -2.55 5.22 7.75
CA PHE A 197 -3.64 5.85 7.03
C PHE A 197 -4.94 5.04 7.09
N LEU A 198 -4.84 3.71 7.17
CA LEU A 198 -5.99 2.82 7.22
C LEU A 198 -6.34 2.33 8.65
N ILE A 199 -5.50 2.56 9.66
CA ILE A 199 -5.78 2.13 11.04
C ILE A 199 -7.16 2.60 11.54
N PRO A 200 -7.64 3.84 11.24
CA PRO A 200 -8.97 4.28 11.68
C PRO A 200 -10.11 3.37 11.21
N LEU A 201 -9.92 2.61 10.13
CA LEU A 201 -10.91 1.65 9.64
C LEU A 201 -11.18 0.51 10.65
N TRP A 202 -10.21 0.15 11.50
CA TRP A 202 -10.41 -0.83 12.55
C TRP A 202 -11.28 -0.32 13.70
N CYS A 203 -11.37 1.00 13.90
CA CYS A 203 -12.38 1.60 14.76
C CYS A 203 -13.78 1.41 14.15
N VAL A 204 -13.94 1.57 12.83
CA VAL A 204 -15.19 1.28 12.11
C VAL A 204 -15.61 -0.18 12.30
N LEU A 205 -14.68 -1.11 12.10
CA LEU A 205 -14.91 -2.54 12.28
C LEU A 205 -15.31 -2.88 13.74
N TRP A 206 -14.72 -2.19 14.71
CA TRP A 206 -15.05 -2.39 16.12
C TRP A 206 -16.48 -1.97 16.45
N TYR A 207 -16.90 -0.75 16.14
CA TYR A 207 -18.27 -0.33 16.45
C TYR A 207 -19.32 -0.97 15.53
N ALA A 208 -18.94 -1.44 14.34
CA ALA A 208 -19.76 -2.30 13.48
C ALA A 208 -19.88 -3.75 13.99
N LYS A 209 -19.26 -4.07 15.14
CA LYS A 209 -19.26 -5.39 15.79
C LYS A 209 -18.58 -6.51 14.98
N ARG A 210 -17.74 -6.17 14.00
CA ARG A 210 -16.93 -7.13 13.22
C ARG A 210 -15.73 -7.64 14.02
N LEU A 211 -15.30 -6.89 15.04
CA LEU A 211 -14.25 -7.28 16.00
C LEU A 211 -14.57 -6.77 17.40
N LYS A 212 -13.98 -7.41 18.41
CA LYS A 212 -14.08 -6.99 19.81
C LYS A 212 -12.86 -6.16 20.17
N PHE A 213 -13.00 -5.24 21.14
CA PHE A 213 -11.91 -4.38 21.62
C PHE A 213 -10.64 -5.17 21.99
N ARG A 214 -10.81 -6.34 22.65
CA ARG A 214 -9.69 -7.23 22.99
C ARG A 214 -8.82 -7.65 21.80
N HIS A 215 -9.39 -7.71 20.59
CA HIS A 215 -8.61 -8.05 19.39
C HIS A 215 -7.65 -6.91 19.02
N LEU A 216 -8.01 -5.65 19.29
CA LEU A 216 -7.14 -4.51 19.02
C LEU A 216 -5.84 -4.56 19.84
N CYS A 217 -5.85 -5.21 21.03
CA CYS A 217 -4.64 -5.43 21.81
C CYS A 217 -3.59 -6.31 21.10
N LEU A 218 -4.00 -7.07 20.07
CA LEU A 218 -3.05 -7.85 19.26
C LEU A 218 -2.19 -6.98 18.34
N PHE A 219 -2.60 -5.73 18.06
CA PHE A 219 -1.81 -4.82 17.25
C PHE A 219 -0.42 -4.53 17.85
N PRO A 220 -0.32 -3.99 19.07
CA PRO A 220 0.99 -3.81 19.69
C PRO A 220 1.72 -5.15 19.90
N VAL A 221 1.02 -6.22 20.23
CA VAL A 221 1.65 -7.54 20.43
C VAL A 221 2.32 -8.02 19.14
N SER A 222 1.64 -7.94 17.99
CA SER A 222 2.22 -8.35 16.71
C SER A 222 3.34 -7.42 16.26
N TYR A 223 3.23 -6.10 16.51
CA TYR A 223 4.32 -5.16 16.27
C TYR A 223 5.56 -5.54 17.09
N PHE A 224 5.39 -5.74 18.41
CA PHE A 224 6.51 -6.13 19.28
C PHE A 224 7.09 -7.50 18.91
N ALA A 225 6.29 -8.45 18.46
CA ALA A 225 6.78 -9.73 17.97
C ALA A 225 7.71 -9.57 16.76
N THR A 226 7.42 -8.63 15.86
CA THR A 226 8.27 -8.39 14.67
C THR A 226 9.58 -7.70 15.02
N ILE A 227 9.64 -6.89 16.07
CA ILE A 227 10.88 -6.20 16.49
C ILE A 227 11.69 -6.99 17.52
N LEU A 228 11.12 -8.06 18.09
CA LEU A 228 11.76 -8.87 19.13
C LEU A 228 13.15 -9.41 18.70
N PRO A 229 13.35 -9.92 17.47
CA PRO A 229 14.70 -10.36 17.08
C PRO A 229 15.77 -9.26 17.18
N ALA A 230 15.44 -8.02 16.81
CA ALA A 230 16.38 -6.90 16.94
C ALA A 230 16.67 -6.55 18.39
N LEU A 231 15.66 -6.61 19.27
CA LEU A 231 15.85 -6.42 20.71
C LEU A 231 16.77 -7.49 21.31
N LEU A 232 16.58 -8.76 20.92
CA LEU A 232 17.43 -9.87 21.34
C LEU A 232 18.87 -9.76 20.83
N LEU A 233 19.07 -9.10 19.69
CA LEU A 233 20.40 -8.78 19.14
C LEU A 233 21.03 -7.55 19.83
N GLY A 234 20.31 -6.89 20.74
CA GLY A 234 20.82 -5.75 21.53
C GLY A 234 20.51 -4.38 20.93
N LYS A 235 19.59 -4.24 19.97
CA LYS A 235 19.16 -2.93 19.48
C LYS A 235 18.29 -2.23 20.54
N PRO A 236 18.60 -0.96 20.91
CA PRO A 236 17.80 -0.24 21.91
C PRO A 236 16.34 -0.06 21.43
N LEU A 237 15.36 -0.30 22.32
CA LEU A 237 13.94 -0.10 22.03
C LEU A 237 13.63 1.34 21.61
N GLY A 238 14.28 2.33 22.25
CA GLY A 238 14.11 3.74 21.91
C GLY A 238 14.48 4.05 20.45
N ASP A 239 15.55 3.42 19.94
CA ASP A 239 15.97 3.60 18.55
C ASP A 239 14.95 3.04 17.58
N ILE A 240 14.36 1.86 17.88
CA ILE A 240 13.35 1.23 17.05
C ILE A 240 12.06 2.08 17.02
N LEU A 241 11.58 2.51 18.18
CA LEU A 241 10.33 3.28 18.28
C LEU A 241 10.48 4.70 17.71
N SER A 242 11.68 5.30 17.78
CA SER A 242 11.93 6.64 17.28
C SER A 242 11.97 6.73 15.75
N VAL A 243 12.12 5.60 15.01
CA VAL A 243 12.24 5.60 13.55
C VAL A 243 11.08 6.35 12.89
N TYR A 244 9.85 6.08 13.28
CA TYR A 244 8.67 6.71 12.67
C TYR A 244 8.51 8.19 13.05
N PHE A 245 8.93 8.60 14.24
CA PHE A 245 8.97 10.01 14.63
C PHE A 245 10.04 10.78 13.85
N LYS A 246 11.20 10.17 13.63
CA LYS A 246 12.27 10.76 12.81
C LYS A 246 11.85 10.91 11.35
N GLN A 247 11.17 9.88 10.77
CA GLN A 247 10.62 9.97 9.41
C GLN A 247 9.60 11.10 9.27
N ALA A 248 8.69 11.25 10.23
CA ALA A 248 7.67 12.31 10.22
C ALA A 248 8.29 13.72 10.27
N GLY A 249 9.50 13.85 10.82
CA GLY A 249 10.22 15.12 10.96
C GLY A 249 11.30 15.39 9.91
N GLN A 250 11.55 14.49 8.98
CA GLN A 250 12.74 14.52 8.12
C GLN A 250 12.72 15.65 7.07
N TYR A 251 11.54 16.10 6.62
CA TYR A 251 11.38 16.98 5.47
C TYR A 251 10.53 18.22 5.78
N HIS A 252 10.79 18.88 6.93
CA HIS A 252 10.04 20.07 7.35
C HIS A 252 10.21 21.29 6.43
N ASP A 253 11.22 21.29 5.58
CA ASP A 253 11.53 22.35 4.63
C ASP A 253 10.62 22.34 3.38
N ARG A 254 9.86 21.25 3.16
CA ARG A 254 9.04 21.06 1.95
C ARG A 254 7.67 20.50 2.29
N LEU A 255 6.62 21.27 2.01
CA LEU A 255 5.23 20.85 2.24
C LEU A 255 4.81 19.62 1.41
N THR A 256 5.46 19.36 0.27
CA THR A 256 5.24 18.18 -0.57
C THR A 256 6.52 17.77 -1.29
N LEU A 257 6.72 16.45 -1.47
CA LEU A 257 7.85 15.87 -2.17
C LEU A 257 7.32 15.08 -3.39
N ASN A 258 6.99 15.82 -4.45
CA ASN A 258 6.39 15.30 -5.68
C ASN A 258 5.06 14.53 -5.46
N ALA A 259 4.41 14.66 -4.29
CA ALA A 259 3.12 14.04 -4.03
C ALA A 259 1.98 14.86 -4.65
N PRO A 260 0.95 14.23 -5.21
CA PRO A 260 -0.26 14.90 -5.69
C PRO A 260 -1.19 15.29 -4.51
N SER A 261 -0.62 15.96 -3.49
CA SER A 261 -1.32 16.49 -2.31
C SER A 261 -1.84 17.90 -2.54
N LEU A 262 -2.69 18.42 -1.63
CA LEU A 262 -3.18 19.81 -1.76
C LEU A 262 -2.06 20.84 -1.73
N PHE A 263 -0.93 20.53 -1.13
CA PHE A 263 0.24 21.42 -1.11
C PHE A 263 0.90 21.57 -2.48
N ALA A 264 0.63 20.67 -3.44
CA ALA A 264 1.07 20.83 -4.82
C ALA A 264 0.30 21.94 -5.59
N LEU A 265 -0.79 22.46 -5.00
CA LEU A 265 -1.53 23.61 -5.54
C LEU A 265 -0.85 24.97 -5.23
N ILE A 266 0.12 24.98 -4.32
CA ILE A 266 0.85 26.20 -3.96
C ILE A 266 1.84 26.49 -5.11
N PRO A 267 1.79 27.69 -5.73
CA PRO A 267 2.70 28.04 -6.79
C PRO A 267 4.16 28.04 -6.32
N SER A 268 5.08 27.60 -7.18
CA SER A 268 6.51 27.68 -6.89
C SER A 268 6.93 29.15 -6.66
N GLY A 269 7.63 29.38 -5.56
CA GLY A 269 8.09 30.74 -5.18
C GLY A 269 7.04 31.59 -4.47
N ALA A 270 5.84 31.06 -4.17
CA ALA A 270 4.86 31.78 -3.34
C ALA A 270 5.39 31.91 -1.90
N GLU A 271 5.36 33.14 -1.39
CA GLU A 271 5.64 33.41 0.02
C GLU A 271 4.44 32.94 0.87
N VAL A 272 4.61 31.81 1.56
CA VAL A 272 3.57 31.21 2.41
C VAL A 272 4.18 30.85 3.77
N ASP A 273 3.37 30.95 4.82
CA ASP A 273 3.71 30.38 6.11
C ASP A 273 3.58 28.86 6.06
N ALA A 274 4.69 28.18 5.77
CA ALA A 274 4.72 26.74 5.62
C ALA A 274 4.32 26.01 6.91
N ASP A 275 4.67 26.56 8.08
CA ASP A 275 4.36 25.97 9.38
C ASP A 275 2.86 26.06 9.69
N LEU A 276 2.24 27.20 9.40
CA LEU A 276 0.77 27.37 9.50
C LEU A 276 0.05 26.42 8.55
N LEU A 277 0.47 26.35 7.28
CA LEU A 277 -0.15 25.46 6.29
C LEU A 277 0.00 23.98 6.67
N ALA A 278 1.15 23.58 7.20
CA ALA A 278 1.35 22.23 7.70
C ALA A 278 0.38 21.90 8.85
N LYS A 279 0.24 22.81 9.84
CA LYS A 279 -0.71 22.64 10.94
C LYS A 279 -2.16 22.57 10.46
N LEU A 280 -2.54 23.40 9.51
CA LEU A 280 -3.88 23.37 8.89
C LEU A 280 -4.13 22.04 8.16
N GLY A 281 -3.15 21.54 7.40
CA GLY A 281 -3.24 20.25 6.70
C GLY A 281 -3.39 19.07 7.67
N ILE A 282 -2.59 19.05 8.75
CA ILE A 282 -2.71 18.04 9.80
C ILE A 282 -4.11 18.12 10.45
N GLY A 283 -4.58 19.32 10.79
CA GLY A 283 -5.91 19.53 11.34
C GLY A 283 -7.01 19.05 10.40
N ALA A 284 -6.91 19.36 9.10
CA ALA A 284 -7.85 18.90 8.09
C ALA A 284 -7.87 17.37 7.93
N ALA A 285 -6.70 16.71 7.98
CA ALA A 285 -6.62 15.24 7.96
C ALA A 285 -7.29 14.61 9.19
N PHE A 286 -7.08 15.16 10.39
CA PHE A 286 -7.79 14.73 11.59
C PHE A 286 -9.30 14.94 11.49
N LEU A 287 -9.74 16.09 10.96
CA LEU A 287 -11.17 16.38 10.75
C LEU A 287 -11.79 15.39 9.74
N LEU A 288 -11.09 15.06 8.66
CA LEU A 288 -11.56 14.03 7.71
C LEU A 288 -11.73 12.67 8.42
N VAL A 289 -10.73 12.24 9.18
CA VAL A 289 -10.76 10.94 9.88
C VAL A 289 -11.89 10.93 10.90
N ILE A 290 -11.97 11.94 11.80
CA ILE A 290 -13.00 12.01 12.84
C ILE A 290 -14.39 12.13 12.20
N GLY A 291 -14.54 12.99 11.19
CA GLY A 291 -15.80 13.17 10.47
C GLY A 291 -16.28 11.87 9.82
N LEU A 292 -15.38 11.13 9.16
CA LEU A 292 -15.70 9.81 8.58
C LEU A 292 -16.09 8.79 9.66
N LEU A 293 -15.33 8.72 10.77
CA LEU A 293 -15.64 7.81 11.88
C LEU A 293 -17.01 8.12 12.50
N LEU A 294 -17.30 9.39 12.79
CA LEU A 294 -18.58 9.80 13.32
C LEU A 294 -19.72 9.53 12.33
N TRP A 295 -19.53 9.86 11.06
CA TRP A 295 -20.54 9.60 10.03
C TRP A 295 -20.89 8.13 9.96
N LEU A 296 -19.90 7.24 9.85
CA LEU A 296 -20.13 5.79 9.81
C LEU A 296 -20.67 5.23 11.14
N PHE A 297 -20.34 5.84 12.28
CA PHE A 297 -20.90 5.45 13.57
C PHE A 297 -22.42 5.57 13.60
N PHE A 298 -23.00 6.62 13.03
CA PHE A 298 -24.46 6.76 12.92
C PHE A 298 -25.12 5.67 12.07
N TYR A 299 -24.37 5.08 11.14
CA TYR A 299 -24.85 4.00 10.25
C TYR A 299 -24.33 2.61 10.65
N ARG A 300 -23.67 2.46 11.81
CA ARG A 300 -22.92 1.25 12.21
C ARG A 300 -23.70 -0.07 12.12
N SER A 301 -25.00 -0.06 12.32
CA SER A 301 -25.86 -1.26 12.25
C SER A 301 -26.18 -1.70 10.82
N ARG A 302 -25.87 -0.87 9.81
CA ARG A 302 -26.19 -1.09 8.39
C ARG A 302 -24.96 -1.14 7.50
N LEU A 303 -23.75 -1.08 8.08
CA LEU A 303 -22.54 -1.09 7.30
C LEU A 303 -22.33 -2.45 6.62
N THR A 304 -22.20 -2.40 5.31
CA THR A 304 -21.81 -3.53 4.47
C THR A 304 -20.30 -3.55 4.24
N ASP A 305 -19.78 -4.66 3.75
CA ASP A 305 -18.36 -4.78 3.37
C ASP A 305 -17.97 -3.74 2.32
N GLN A 306 -18.90 -3.39 1.44
CA GLN A 306 -18.71 -2.35 0.43
C GLN A 306 -18.54 -0.95 1.05
N HIS A 307 -19.30 -0.62 2.09
CA HIS A 307 -19.15 0.62 2.84
C HIS A 307 -17.79 0.69 3.53
N ILE A 308 -17.34 -0.43 4.11
CA ILE A 308 -16.03 -0.54 4.78
C ILE A 308 -14.90 -0.34 3.76
N LEU A 309 -14.96 -1.00 2.60
CA LEU A 309 -13.98 -0.80 1.53
C LEU A 309 -13.96 0.64 1.02
N THR A 310 -15.15 1.25 0.84
CA THR A 310 -15.27 2.65 0.40
C THR A 310 -14.68 3.62 1.43
N ALA A 311 -14.89 3.36 2.72
CA ALA A 311 -14.28 4.14 3.81
C ALA A 311 -12.75 4.00 3.81
N GLY A 312 -12.24 2.79 3.57
CA GLY A 312 -10.79 2.56 3.40
C GLY A 312 -10.21 3.36 2.23
N LEU A 313 -10.92 3.43 1.11
CA LEU A 313 -10.49 4.24 -0.04
C LEU A 313 -10.51 5.75 0.26
N ILE A 314 -11.53 6.25 1.00
CA ILE A 314 -11.58 7.64 1.45
C ILE A 314 -10.35 7.98 2.32
N LEU A 315 -9.99 7.09 3.24
CA LEU A 315 -8.81 7.27 4.08
C LEU A 315 -7.51 7.22 3.27
N ALA A 316 -7.39 6.27 2.35
CA ALA A 316 -6.21 6.08 1.53
C ALA A 316 -5.93 7.25 0.58
N ILE A 317 -6.97 7.92 0.07
CA ILE A 317 -6.83 9.13 -0.74
C ILE A 317 -6.73 10.36 0.16
N GLY A 318 -7.66 10.52 1.10
CA GLY A 318 -7.89 11.77 1.81
C GLY A 318 -6.80 12.10 2.82
N VAL A 319 -6.26 11.09 3.54
CA VAL A 319 -5.22 11.36 4.55
C VAL A 319 -3.95 11.89 3.89
N PRO A 320 -3.31 11.22 2.89
CA PRO A 320 -2.11 11.75 2.26
C PRO A 320 -2.38 12.99 1.38
N LEU A 321 -3.63 13.21 0.92
CA LEU A 321 -4.00 14.43 0.20
C LEU A 321 -3.91 15.68 1.09
N LEU A 322 -4.25 15.54 2.37
CA LEU A 322 -4.34 16.63 3.34
C LEU A 322 -3.07 16.79 4.18
N LEU A 323 -2.33 15.71 4.43
CA LEU A 323 -1.10 15.77 5.24
C LEU A 323 0.03 16.50 4.50
N PRO A 324 0.84 17.33 5.22
CA PRO A 324 2.09 17.85 4.70
C PRO A 324 3.16 16.78 4.62
N TYR A 325 4.28 17.08 3.94
CA TYR A 325 5.49 16.27 3.86
C TYR A 325 5.28 14.90 3.18
N MET A 326 4.25 14.79 2.33
CA MET A 326 3.97 13.55 1.61
C MET A 326 4.91 13.36 0.42
N HIS A 327 5.38 12.11 0.25
CA HIS A 327 6.19 11.68 -0.88
C HIS A 327 5.33 11.20 -2.05
N ASP A 328 5.92 11.18 -3.21
CA ASP A 328 5.41 10.70 -4.50
C ASP A 328 4.68 9.35 -4.45
N ARG A 329 5.12 8.41 -3.60
CA ARG A 329 4.58 7.06 -3.48
C ARG A 329 3.58 6.85 -2.31
N TYR A 330 3.26 7.88 -1.53
CA TYR A 330 2.39 7.72 -0.34
C TYR A 330 0.92 7.48 -0.67
N PHE A 331 0.54 7.65 -1.94
CA PHE A 331 -0.78 7.27 -2.44
C PHE A 331 -0.88 5.79 -2.89
N PHE A 332 0.14 4.96 -2.68
CA PHE A 332 0.16 3.56 -3.13
C PHE A 332 -1.05 2.75 -2.66
N LEU A 333 -1.52 2.93 -1.42
CA LEU A 333 -2.77 2.31 -0.95
C LEU A 333 -4.00 2.81 -1.70
N ALA A 334 -4.04 4.09 -2.09
CA ALA A 334 -5.12 4.63 -2.91
C ALA A 334 -5.12 4.01 -4.31
N ASP A 335 -3.93 3.84 -4.92
CA ASP A 335 -3.77 3.17 -6.22
C ASP A 335 -4.39 1.77 -6.20
N VAL A 336 -4.06 0.99 -5.19
CA VAL A 336 -4.51 -0.40 -5.04
C VAL A 336 -5.99 -0.49 -4.69
N LEU A 337 -6.44 0.26 -3.67
CA LEU A 337 -7.83 0.19 -3.20
C LEU A 337 -8.82 0.75 -4.21
N SER A 338 -8.43 1.75 -5.00
CA SER A 338 -9.30 2.29 -6.06
C SER A 338 -9.60 1.24 -7.14
N VAL A 339 -8.61 0.43 -7.52
CA VAL A 339 -8.80 -0.71 -8.43
C VAL A 339 -9.74 -1.75 -7.82
N VAL A 340 -9.47 -2.19 -6.58
CA VAL A 340 -10.32 -3.17 -5.88
C VAL A 340 -11.76 -2.67 -5.78
N TRP A 341 -11.95 -1.38 -5.47
CA TRP A 341 -13.28 -0.77 -5.36
C TRP A 341 -14.01 -0.66 -6.71
N ALA A 342 -13.26 -0.39 -7.80
CA ALA A 342 -13.85 -0.18 -9.13
C ALA A 342 -14.32 -1.47 -9.80
N VAL A 343 -13.72 -2.63 -9.49
CA VAL A 343 -14.16 -3.92 -10.05
C VAL A 343 -15.59 -4.30 -9.65
N GLY A 344 -16.16 -3.65 -8.64
CA GLY A 344 -17.55 -3.82 -8.24
C GLY A 344 -18.58 -3.22 -9.21
N ALA A 345 -18.18 -2.26 -10.05
CA ALA A 345 -19.03 -1.66 -11.07
C ALA A 345 -18.22 -0.88 -12.10
N TYR A 346 -18.44 -1.09 -13.39
CA TYR A 346 -17.69 -0.43 -14.48
C TYR A 346 -17.77 1.11 -14.43
N ARG A 347 -18.87 1.68 -13.94
CA ARG A 347 -19.04 3.14 -13.76
C ARG A 347 -18.07 3.74 -12.75
N ARG A 348 -17.39 2.93 -11.95
CA ARG A 348 -16.35 3.35 -10.99
C ARG A 348 -14.95 3.44 -11.63
N ALA A 349 -14.76 2.93 -12.84
CA ALA A 349 -13.47 2.88 -13.54
C ALA A 349 -12.76 4.25 -13.68
N PRO A 350 -13.43 5.40 -13.82
CA PRO A 350 -12.73 6.69 -13.85
C PRO A 350 -11.93 7.00 -12.59
N ILE A 351 -12.32 6.47 -11.41
CA ILE A 351 -11.63 6.76 -10.15
C ILE A 351 -10.21 6.19 -10.12
N PRO A 352 -9.97 4.87 -10.33
CA PRO A 352 -8.59 4.37 -10.39
C PRO A 352 -7.77 5.00 -11.53
N VAL A 353 -8.39 5.42 -12.63
CA VAL A 353 -7.67 6.13 -13.71
C VAL A 353 -7.18 7.48 -13.21
N CYS A 354 -8.03 8.29 -12.56
CA CYS A 354 -7.63 9.57 -11.98
C CYS A 354 -6.53 9.40 -10.92
N VAL A 355 -6.69 8.43 -10.02
CA VAL A 355 -5.71 8.12 -8.97
C VAL A 355 -4.38 7.69 -9.58
N GLN A 356 -4.41 6.80 -10.59
CA GLN A 356 -3.19 6.34 -11.26
C GLN A 356 -2.47 7.46 -12.02
N ILE A 357 -3.18 8.31 -12.75
CA ILE A 357 -2.56 9.45 -13.46
C ILE A 357 -1.87 10.37 -12.44
N ALA A 358 -2.55 10.69 -11.34
CA ALA A 358 -2.01 11.56 -10.31
C ALA A 358 -0.75 10.96 -9.64
N SER A 359 -0.82 9.70 -9.19
CA SER A 359 0.31 9.00 -8.57
C SER A 359 1.46 8.81 -9.55
N PHE A 360 1.16 8.42 -10.81
CA PHE A 360 2.18 8.26 -11.86
C PHE A 360 2.95 9.55 -12.11
N GLY A 361 2.29 10.71 -12.02
CA GLY A 361 2.95 12.02 -12.10
C GLY A 361 4.05 12.20 -11.06
N GLY A 362 3.80 11.79 -9.82
CA GLY A 362 4.79 11.80 -8.73
C GLY A 362 5.95 10.83 -8.99
N TYR A 363 5.65 9.58 -9.37
CA TYR A 363 6.66 8.59 -9.76
C TYR A 363 7.53 9.11 -10.91
N HIS A 364 6.92 9.67 -11.95
CA HIS A 364 7.64 10.22 -13.09
C HIS A 364 8.56 11.39 -12.67
N ALA A 365 8.08 12.28 -11.82
CA ALA A 365 8.85 13.41 -11.33
C ALA A 365 10.11 12.98 -10.58
N TYR A 366 10.00 11.96 -9.74
CA TYR A 366 11.13 11.43 -8.99
C TYR A 366 12.06 10.56 -9.83
N LEU A 367 11.51 9.56 -10.54
CA LEU A 367 12.32 8.56 -11.26
C LEU A 367 13.02 9.12 -12.49
N LEU A 368 12.43 10.12 -13.15
CA LEU A 368 12.98 10.73 -14.37
C LEU A 368 13.45 12.19 -14.15
N LEU A 369 13.43 12.68 -12.91
CA LEU A 369 13.84 14.04 -12.51
C LEU A 369 13.16 15.16 -13.33
N ARG A 370 11.93 14.90 -13.78
CA ARG A 370 11.14 15.87 -14.53
C ARG A 370 9.65 15.61 -14.36
N TYR A 371 8.86 16.66 -14.35
CA TYR A 371 7.41 16.57 -14.31
C TYR A 371 6.85 16.24 -15.71
N ALA A 372 6.00 15.21 -15.82
CA ALA A 372 5.24 14.93 -17.04
C ALA A 372 4.14 15.98 -17.26
N PHE A 373 3.60 16.51 -16.16
CA PHE A 373 2.61 17.58 -16.11
C PHE A 373 2.73 18.29 -14.75
N PRO A 374 2.17 19.52 -14.58
CA PRO A 374 2.16 20.20 -13.29
C PRO A 374 1.51 19.33 -12.20
N MET A 375 2.17 19.13 -11.06
CA MET A 375 1.67 18.27 -9.98
C MET A 375 0.34 18.77 -9.40
N ALA A 376 0.03 20.05 -9.56
CA ALA A 376 -1.27 20.63 -9.24
C ALA A 376 -2.43 19.91 -9.94
N TRP A 377 -2.25 19.42 -11.17
CA TRP A 377 -3.28 18.63 -11.86
C TRP A 377 -3.49 17.27 -11.18
N GLY A 378 -2.40 16.64 -10.70
CA GLY A 378 -2.50 15.44 -9.89
C GLY A 378 -3.30 15.66 -8.61
N ALA A 379 -3.07 16.79 -7.93
CA ALA A 379 -3.84 17.16 -6.74
C ALA A 379 -5.34 17.35 -7.03
N TRP A 380 -5.70 18.01 -8.15
CA TRP A 380 -7.10 18.14 -8.57
C TRP A 380 -7.74 16.79 -8.90
N LEU A 381 -7.01 15.89 -9.57
CA LEU A 381 -7.51 14.54 -9.86
C LEU A 381 -7.75 13.74 -8.57
N MET A 382 -6.84 13.83 -7.59
CA MET A 382 -7.02 13.17 -6.28
C MET A 382 -8.20 13.76 -5.51
N LEU A 383 -8.37 15.09 -5.53
CA LEU A 383 -9.50 15.76 -4.89
C LEU A 383 -10.82 15.35 -5.53
N ALA A 384 -10.89 15.35 -6.86
CA ALA A 384 -12.09 14.90 -7.59
C ALA A 384 -12.42 13.45 -7.28
N ALA A 385 -11.42 12.55 -7.28
CA ALA A 385 -11.60 11.15 -6.90
C ALA A 385 -12.14 11.02 -5.46
N LEU A 386 -11.55 11.75 -4.50
CA LEU A 386 -12.01 11.76 -3.11
C LEU A 386 -13.47 12.19 -2.99
N VAL A 387 -13.86 13.30 -3.61
CA VAL A 387 -15.24 13.81 -3.59
C VAL A 387 -16.21 12.78 -4.18
N CYS A 388 -15.88 12.19 -5.34
CA CYS A 388 -16.71 11.16 -5.96
C CYS A 388 -16.90 9.93 -5.06
N VAL A 389 -15.84 9.48 -4.37
CA VAL A 389 -15.92 8.33 -3.45
C VAL A 389 -16.75 8.67 -2.20
N ILE A 390 -16.61 9.89 -1.64
CA ILE A 390 -17.44 10.36 -0.52
C ILE A 390 -18.91 10.43 -0.92
N VAL A 391 -19.22 10.99 -2.09
CA VAL A 391 -20.59 11.07 -2.62
C VAL A 391 -21.15 9.66 -2.83
N SER A 392 -20.37 8.74 -3.41
CA SER A 392 -20.75 7.33 -3.58
C SER A 392 -21.11 6.66 -2.26
N LEU A 393 -20.31 6.88 -1.22
CA LEU A 393 -20.60 6.39 0.13
C LEU A 393 -21.93 6.96 0.66
N GLY A 394 -22.11 8.27 0.56
CA GLY A 394 -23.32 8.95 1.04
C GLY A 394 -24.59 8.47 0.35
N LEU A 395 -24.55 8.31 -0.97
CA LEU A 395 -25.68 7.77 -1.75
C LEU A 395 -25.99 6.32 -1.39
N SER A 396 -24.95 5.49 -1.17
CA SER A 396 -25.11 4.10 -0.77
C SER A 396 -25.72 3.95 0.63
N LEU A 397 -25.27 4.74 1.60
CA LEU A 397 -25.81 4.74 2.96
C LEU A 397 -27.28 5.19 3.02
N ARG A 398 -27.68 6.15 2.17
CA ARG A 398 -29.08 6.62 2.09
C ARG A 398 -29.99 5.57 1.47
N LYS A 399 -29.58 4.85 0.43
CA LYS A 399 -30.39 3.78 -0.20
C LYS A 399 -30.70 2.65 0.77
N GLY A 400 -29.83 2.34 1.71
CA GLY A 400 -30.09 1.37 2.78
C GLY A 400 -31.14 1.83 3.82
N THR A 401 -31.62 3.09 3.77
CA THR A 401 -32.68 3.62 4.65
C THR A 401 -34.09 3.53 4.08
N GLY A 402 -34.23 3.32 2.76
CA GLY A 402 -35.51 3.11 2.07
C GLY A 402 -35.69 1.64 1.74
N GLN A 403 -36.82 1.08 2.09
CA GLN A 403 -37.29 -0.29 1.85
C GLN A 403 -36.82 -0.90 0.54
N GLY A 404 -36.61 -2.23 0.58
CA GLY A 404 -36.26 -3.01 -0.60
C GLY A 404 -37.12 -2.68 -1.78
N ASN A 405 -36.44 -2.20 -2.80
CA ASN A 405 -36.88 -2.37 -4.18
C ASN A 405 -35.66 -2.51 -5.06
N ILE A 406 -35.56 -3.68 -5.60
CA ILE A 406 -34.75 -4.13 -6.68
C ILE A 406 -34.81 -3.08 -7.80
N LEU A 407 -33.70 -2.41 -8.10
CA LEU A 407 -33.54 -1.79 -9.40
C LEU A 407 -32.88 -2.82 -10.31
N PRO A 408 -33.41 -3.02 -11.52
CA PRO A 408 -32.85 -3.98 -12.47
C PRO A 408 -31.45 -3.60 -12.87
N GLU A 409 -30.64 -4.64 -13.04
CA GLU A 409 -29.33 -4.57 -13.69
C GLU A 409 -29.48 -3.88 -15.06
N LEU A 410 -28.81 -2.74 -15.23
CA LEU A 410 -28.51 -2.15 -16.53
C LEU A 410 -27.00 -1.91 -16.61
#